data_6cf3154f203fccd6441956a0b401ffa1
#
_entry.id   6cf3154f203fccd6441956a0b401ffa1
#
_cell.length_a   1.000
_cell.length_b   1.000
_cell.length_c   1.000
_cell.angle_alpha   90.00
_cell.angle_beta   90.00
_cell.angle_gamma   90.00
#
_symmetry.space_group_name_H-M   'P 1'
#
loop_
_entity.id
_entity.type
_entity.pdbx_description
1 polymer ?
#
loop_
_entity_poly.entity_id
_entity_poly.type
_entity_poly.pdbx_seq_one_letter_code
_entity_poly.pdbx_strand_id
1 'polypeptide(L)'
;VMHQIFPLIKKYGAAVVGLTLDDRGIPAKAEERFAIAQRIVDTALSYGIPREDVFIDCLTLTVSAQQKEASETLKAVRMVKERLGVHTVLGVSNISFGLPYRDLMNHSFLMLAMGNGLDLPIINPNAESMMNAVMAFNVLDNKDRDSMKYIEKFADYTPQSVSVPSGSSSAQIPGT
;
A
#
# COMPACT_ATOMS: atom_id res chain seq x y z
N VAL A 1 20.25 -13.84 -11.40
CA VAL A 1 19.32 -14.26 -10.35
C VAL A 1 18.09 -14.94 -10.95
N MET A 2 17.24 -14.27 -11.78
CA MET A 2 16.00 -14.85 -12.33
C MET A 2 16.21 -16.21 -13.01
N HIS A 3 17.16 -16.33 -13.92
CA HIS A 3 17.47 -17.58 -14.63
C HIS A 3 17.92 -18.76 -13.75
N GLN A 4 18.33 -18.49 -12.51
CA GLN A 4 18.68 -19.52 -11.52
C GLN A 4 17.47 -19.93 -10.67
N ILE A 5 16.57 -19.00 -10.39
CA ILE A 5 15.43 -19.19 -9.46
C ILE A 5 14.18 -19.68 -10.20
N PHE A 6 13.85 -19.15 -11.37
CA PHE A 6 12.62 -19.49 -12.07
C PHE A 6 12.47 -20.97 -12.45
N PRO A 7 13.54 -21.70 -12.83
CA PRO A 7 13.43 -23.15 -12.99
C PRO A 7 13.00 -23.89 -11.72
N LEU A 8 13.45 -23.42 -10.55
CA LEU A 8 13.05 -24.00 -9.26
C LEU A 8 11.59 -23.65 -8.92
N ILE A 9 11.18 -22.40 -9.12
CA ILE A 9 9.80 -21.97 -8.94
C ILE A 9 8.86 -22.84 -9.78
N LYS A 10 9.18 -23.01 -11.07
CA LYS A 10 8.41 -23.85 -11.98
C LYS A 10 8.37 -25.30 -11.51
N LYS A 11 9.51 -25.84 -11.10
CA LYS A 11 9.63 -27.23 -10.63
C LYS A 11 8.74 -27.52 -9.43
N TYR A 12 8.66 -26.57 -8.48
CA TYR A 12 7.93 -26.76 -7.24
C TYR A 12 6.51 -26.14 -7.22
N GLY A 13 6.10 -25.51 -8.31
CA GLY A 13 4.79 -24.84 -8.38
C GLY A 13 4.64 -23.70 -7.39
N ALA A 14 5.71 -22.94 -7.15
CA ALA A 14 5.71 -21.83 -6.19
C ALA A 14 5.35 -20.53 -6.89
N ALA A 15 4.77 -19.59 -6.15
CA ALA A 15 4.62 -18.20 -6.57
C ALA A 15 5.94 -17.42 -6.40
N VAL A 16 6.06 -16.28 -7.08
CA VAL A 16 7.24 -15.42 -7.03
C VAL A 16 6.88 -13.97 -6.75
N VAL A 17 7.63 -13.32 -5.87
CA VAL A 17 7.59 -11.87 -5.68
C VAL A 17 8.81 -11.26 -6.35
N GLY A 18 8.61 -10.49 -7.41
CA GLY A 18 9.65 -9.74 -8.12
C GLY A 18 9.74 -8.31 -7.61
N LEU A 19 10.97 -7.88 -7.28
CA LEU A 19 11.24 -6.53 -6.79
C LEU A 19 11.62 -5.61 -7.96
N THR A 20 11.07 -4.41 -8.02
CA THR A 20 11.35 -3.42 -9.08
C THR A 20 12.64 -2.65 -8.81
N LEU A 21 13.75 -3.37 -8.67
CA LEU A 21 15.11 -2.82 -8.51
C LEU A 21 16.10 -3.52 -9.43
N ASP A 22 17.21 -2.86 -9.70
CA ASP A 22 18.35 -3.41 -10.45
C ASP A 22 19.68 -3.10 -9.73
N ASP A 23 20.80 -3.34 -10.40
CA ASP A 23 22.15 -3.13 -9.84
C ASP A 23 22.42 -1.66 -9.45
N ARG A 24 21.64 -0.72 -9.95
CA ARG A 24 21.70 0.72 -9.61
C ARG A 24 20.83 1.06 -8.39
N GLY A 25 20.05 0.11 -7.88
CA GLY A 25 19.10 0.28 -6.78
C GLY A 25 17.67 0.44 -7.26
N ILE A 26 16.84 1.13 -6.46
CA ILE A 26 15.43 1.36 -6.75
C ILE A 26 15.30 2.58 -7.66
N PRO A 27 14.74 2.46 -8.88
CA PRO A 27 14.54 3.60 -9.76
C PRO A 27 13.60 4.66 -9.16
N ALA A 28 13.93 5.94 -9.34
CA ALA A 28 13.10 7.04 -8.86
C ALA A 28 11.78 7.18 -9.62
N LYS A 29 11.74 6.78 -10.89
CA LYS A 29 10.57 6.94 -11.76
C LYS A 29 9.72 5.68 -11.87
N ALA A 30 8.41 5.87 -11.90
CA ALA A 30 7.44 4.78 -12.07
C ALA A 30 7.65 4.00 -13.37
N GLU A 31 7.98 4.69 -14.45
CA GLU A 31 8.21 4.08 -15.76
C GLU A 31 9.39 3.12 -15.76
N GLU A 32 10.46 3.47 -15.05
CA GLU A 32 11.64 2.61 -14.91
C GLU A 32 11.34 1.38 -14.04
N ARG A 33 10.60 1.56 -12.94
CA ARG A 33 10.10 0.44 -12.11
C ARG A 33 9.21 -0.48 -12.93
N PHE A 34 8.31 0.07 -13.74
CA PHE A 34 7.46 -0.68 -14.65
C PHE A 34 8.27 -1.47 -15.68
N ALA A 35 9.32 -0.89 -16.27
CA ALA A 35 10.17 -1.60 -17.22
C ALA A 35 10.89 -2.82 -16.58
N ILE A 36 11.29 -2.70 -15.32
CA ILE A 36 11.84 -3.84 -14.56
C ILE A 36 10.74 -4.89 -14.30
N ALA A 37 9.55 -4.46 -13.86
CA ALA A 37 8.41 -5.35 -13.65
C ALA A 37 8.05 -6.13 -14.93
N GLN A 38 7.97 -5.45 -16.07
CA GLN A 38 7.71 -6.06 -17.38
C GLN A 38 8.74 -7.16 -17.67
N ARG A 39 10.03 -6.87 -17.50
CA ARG A 39 11.11 -7.85 -17.72
C ARG A 39 10.97 -9.06 -16.79
N ILE A 40 10.60 -8.86 -15.52
CA ILE A 40 10.38 -9.96 -14.57
C ILE A 40 9.22 -10.84 -15.03
N VAL A 41 8.09 -10.24 -15.39
CA VAL A 41 6.89 -10.95 -15.84
C VAL A 41 7.18 -11.72 -17.14
N ASP A 42 7.77 -11.09 -18.14
CA ASP A 42 8.09 -11.74 -19.42
C ASP A 42 9.05 -12.92 -19.21
N THR A 43 10.05 -12.75 -18.34
CA THR A 43 10.98 -13.83 -18.02
C THR A 43 10.24 -14.97 -17.29
N ALA A 44 9.39 -14.68 -16.31
CA ALA A 44 8.62 -15.70 -15.60
C ALA A 44 7.74 -16.51 -16.55
N LEU A 45 7.03 -15.83 -17.45
CA LEU A 45 6.19 -16.47 -18.48
C LEU A 45 7.01 -17.37 -19.41
N SER A 46 8.23 -16.94 -19.80
CA SER A 46 9.12 -17.75 -20.65
C SER A 46 9.56 -19.06 -19.98
N TYR A 47 9.58 -19.12 -18.66
CA TYR A 47 9.80 -20.35 -17.87
C TYR A 47 8.51 -21.13 -17.58
N GLY A 48 7.37 -20.68 -18.11
CA GLY A 48 6.07 -21.33 -17.91
C GLY A 48 5.49 -21.13 -16.49
N ILE A 49 5.93 -20.09 -15.77
CA ILE A 49 5.28 -19.66 -14.52
C ILE A 49 4.03 -18.87 -14.93
N PRO A 50 2.83 -19.25 -14.48
CA PRO A 50 1.61 -18.58 -14.89
C PRO A 50 1.53 -17.18 -14.27
N ARG A 51 0.78 -16.29 -14.90
CA ARG A 51 0.70 -14.88 -14.55
C ARG A 51 0.16 -14.64 -13.12
N GLU A 52 -0.77 -15.47 -12.71
CA GLU A 52 -1.39 -15.47 -11.39
C GLU A 52 -0.42 -15.81 -10.25
N ASP A 53 0.71 -16.47 -10.56
CA ASP A 53 1.76 -16.80 -9.60
C ASP A 53 2.88 -15.74 -9.56
N VAL A 54 2.74 -14.65 -10.32
CA VAL A 54 3.70 -13.55 -10.35
C VAL A 54 3.14 -12.34 -9.59
N PHE A 55 3.88 -11.92 -8.57
CA PHE A 55 3.60 -10.75 -7.76
C PHE A 55 4.73 -9.74 -7.94
N ILE A 56 4.39 -8.46 -8.09
CA ILE A 56 5.38 -7.38 -8.26
C ILE A 56 5.34 -6.43 -7.06
N ASP A 57 6.47 -6.32 -6.37
CA ASP A 57 6.69 -5.29 -5.35
C ASP A 57 7.30 -4.05 -6.01
N CYS A 58 6.52 -2.96 -6.04
CA CYS A 58 6.94 -1.68 -6.60
C CYS A 58 7.84 -0.89 -5.65
N LEU A 59 8.10 -1.40 -4.46
CA LEU A 59 8.98 -0.88 -3.42
C LEU A 59 8.58 0.50 -2.89
N THR A 60 8.34 0.56 -1.58
CA THR A 60 8.00 1.79 -0.88
C THR A 60 9.25 2.41 -0.27
N LEU A 61 9.60 3.61 -0.68
CA LEU A 61 10.64 4.44 -0.05
C LEU A 61 10.01 5.40 0.95
N THR A 62 10.81 5.82 1.93
CA THR A 62 10.31 6.72 2.98
C THR A 62 10.19 8.17 2.49
N VAL A 63 9.08 8.82 2.77
CA VAL A 63 8.85 10.22 2.38
C VAL A 63 9.69 11.21 3.18
N SER A 64 10.24 10.82 4.34
CA SER A 64 11.15 11.67 5.09
C SER A 64 12.46 11.95 4.35
N ALA A 65 12.90 11.01 3.51
CA ALA A 65 14.10 11.16 2.69
C ALA A 65 13.78 11.63 1.27
N GLN A 66 12.68 11.16 0.69
CA GLN A 66 12.35 11.34 -0.73
C GLN A 66 10.83 11.51 -0.92
N GLN A 67 10.30 12.68 -0.61
CA GLN A 67 8.86 12.94 -0.61
C GLN A 67 8.16 12.65 -1.95
N LYS A 68 8.82 12.94 -3.08
CA LYS A 68 8.27 12.69 -4.42
C LYS A 68 8.07 11.22 -4.75
N GLU A 69 8.79 10.34 -4.07
CA GLU A 69 8.78 8.89 -4.34
C GLU A 69 7.43 8.23 -4.00
N ALA A 70 6.66 8.79 -3.07
CA ALA A 70 5.33 8.25 -2.73
C ALA A 70 4.42 8.23 -3.96
N SER A 71 4.35 9.32 -4.71
CA SER A 71 3.53 9.41 -5.92
C SER A 71 4.04 8.50 -7.04
N GLU A 72 5.36 8.37 -7.19
CA GLU A 72 5.95 7.46 -8.18
C GLU A 72 5.69 5.99 -7.82
N THR A 73 5.72 5.64 -6.53
CA THR A 73 5.34 4.28 -6.08
C THR A 73 3.87 3.97 -6.42
N LEU A 74 2.94 4.87 -6.10
CA LEU A 74 1.52 4.70 -6.43
C LEU A 74 1.29 4.58 -7.94
N LYS A 75 1.96 5.40 -8.73
CA LYS A 75 1.90 5.34 -10.20
C LYS A 75 2.46 4.02 -10.73
N ALA A 76 3.57 3.53 -10.19
CA ALA A 76 4.14 2.23 -10.57
C ALA A 76 3.18 1.08 -10.27
N VAL A 77 2.55 1.06 -9.08
CA VAL A 77 1.53 0.05 -8.71
C VAL A 77 0.40 0.04 -9.74
N ARG A 78 -0.15 1.22 -10.06
CA ARG A 78 -1.21 1.34 -11.08
C ARG A 78 -0.78 0.82 -12.43
N MET A 79 0.40 1.22 -12.91
CA MET A 79 0.92 0.79 -14.21
C MET A 79 1.10 -0.73 -14.28
N VAL A 80 1.65 -1.35 -13.22
CA VAL A 80 1.81 -2.80 -13.12
C VAL A 80 0.44 -3.49 -13.15
N LYS A 81 -0.50 -3.02 -12.33
CA LYS A 81 -1.84 -3.61 -12.24
C LYS A 81 -2.58 -3.54 -13.57
N GLU A 82 -2.64 -2.37 -14.19
CA GLU A 82 -3.44 -2.14 -15.40
C GLU A 82 -2.82 -2.74 -16.66
N ARG A 83 -1.48 -2.70 -16.78
CA ARG A 83 -0.80 -3.04 -18.04
C ARG A 83 -0.23 -4.46 -18.06
N LEU A 84 0.20 -4.99 -16.90
CA LEU A 84 0.75 -6.34 -16.82
C LEU A 84 -0.29 -7.36 -16.34
N GLY A 85 -1.34 -6.91 -15.63
CA GLY A 85 -2.39 -7.79 -15.13
C GLY A 85 -1.89 -8.85 -14.14
N VAL A 86 -0.82 -8.53 -13.40
CA VAL A 86 -0.28 -9.35 -12.31
C VAL A 86 -0.68 -8.79 -10.96
N HIS A 87 -0.39 -9.53 -9.89
CA HIS A 87 -0.63 -9.05 -8.53
C HIS A 87 0.45 -8.07 -8.08
N THR A 88 0.05 -7.10 -7.26
CA THR A 88 0.94 -6.07 -6.72
C THR A 88 1.11 -6.23 -5.22
N VAL A 89 2.32 -5.97 -4.74
CA VAL A 89 2.72 -6.08 -3.32
C VAL A 89 3.38 -4.77 -2.90
N LEU A 90 3.22 -4.36 -1.65
CA LEU A 90 3.99 -3.26 -1.03
C LEU A 90 4.19 -3.48 0.46
N GLY A 91 5.39 -3.20 0.94
CA GLY A 91 5.68 -2.93 2.35
C GLY A 91 5.19 -1.54 2.73
N VAL A 92 3.92 -1.41 3.16
CA VAL A 92 3.23 -0.11 3.31
C VAL A 92 3.88 0.78 4.37
N SER A 93 4.26 0.22 5.53
CA SER A 93 4.78 0.99 6.66
C SER A 93 6.17 1.63 6.42
N ASN A 94 6.84 1.27 5.33
CA ASN A 94 8.11 1.88 4.95
C ASN A 94 7.94 3.38 4.61
N ILE A 95 6.76 3.79 4.15
CA ILE A 95 6.46 5.18 3.77
C ILE A 95 6.76 6.18 4.87
N SER A 96 6.56 5.81 6.12
CA SER A 96 6.58 6.70 7.28
C SER A 96 7.85 6.63 8.14
N PHE A 97 8.90 5.90 7.73
CA PHE A 97 10.13 5.86 8.51
C PHE A 97 10.69 7.26 8.75
N GLY A 98 11.08 7.54 10.01
CA GLY A 98 11.61 8.84 10.41
C GLY A 98 10.56 9.94 10.63
N LEU A 99 9.27 9.66 10.45
CA LEU A 99 8.20 10.62 10.72
C LEU A 99 7.54 10.39 12.09
N PRO A 100 7.05 11.44 12.76
CA PRO A 100 6.15 11.30 13.91
C PRO A 100 4.78 10.81 13.43
N TYR A 101 3.95 10.30 14.35
CA TYR A 101 2.59 9.81 14.12
C TYR A 101 2.46 8.91 12.88
N ARG A 102 3.34 7.90 12.83
CA ARG A 102 3.47 6.98 11.70
C ARG A 102 2.17 6.28 11.32
N ASP A 103 1.31 6.03 12.31
CA ASP A 103 0.04 5.34 12.12
C ASP A 103 -0.85 6.08 11.13
N LEU A 104 -0.99 7.40 11.27
CA LEU A 104 -1.75 8.24 10.34
C LEU A 104 -1.20 8.14 8.90
N MET A 105 0.12 8.20 8.74
CA MET A 105 0.76 8.10 7.43
C MET A 105 0.56 6.71 6.80
N ASN A 106 0.68 5.66 7.61
CA ASN A 106 0.59 4.28 7.14
C ASN A 106 -0.80 3.96 6.61
N HIS A 107 -1.86 4.22 7.38
CA HIS A 107 -3.22 3.92 6.91
C HIS A 107 -3.66 4.83 5.75
N SER A 108 -3.23 6.10 5.74
CA SER A 108 -3.50 7.01 4.63
C SER A 108 -2.84 6.53 3.32
N PHE A 109 -1.56 6.12 3.40
CA PHE A 109 -0.85 5.59 2.25
C PHE A 109 -1.43 4.24 1.79
N LEU A 110 -1.85 3.39 2.73
CA LEU A 110 -2.53 2.14 2.42
C LEU A 110 -3.80 2.37 1.58
N MET A 111 -4.64 3.31 1.98
CA MET A 111 -5.86 3.66 1.23
C MET A 111 -5.54 4.12 -0.19
N LEU A 112 -4.54 4.99 -0.34
CA LEU A 112 -4.08 5.45 -1.65
C LEU A 112 -3.52 4.31 -2.49
N ALA A 113 -2.73 3.41 -1.90
CA ALA A 113 -2.14 2.28 -2.60
C ALA A 113 -3.20 1.28 -3.09
N MET A 114 -4.18 0.93 -2.24
CA MET A 114 -5.29 0.08 -2.62
C MET A 114 -6.13 0.70 -3.75
N GLY A 115 -6.40 2.01 -3.69
CA GLY A 115 -7.07 2.75 -4.77
C GLY A 115 -6.26 2.83 -6.07
N ASN A 116 -4.95 2.57 -6.04
CA ASN A 116 -4.09 2.43 -7.21
C ASN A 116 -3.87 0.97 -7.64
N GLY A 117 -4.57 0.01 -7.03
CA GLY A 117 -4.54 -1.39 -7.45
C GLY A 117 -3.57 -2.27 -6.65
N LEU A 118 -3.24 -1.89 -5.40
CA LEU A 118 -2.48 -2.77 -4.50
C LEU A 118 -3.35 -3.96 -4.07
N ASP A 119 -2.88 -5.18 -4.37
CA ASP A 119 -3.57 -6.42 -4.00
C ASP A 119 -3.14 -6.94 -2.64
N LEU A 120 -1.83 -6.95 -2.36
CA LEU A 120 -1.23 -7.57 -1.18
C LEU A 120 -0.41 -6.57 -0.37
N PRO A 121 -1.03 -5.83 0.55
CA PRO A 121 -0.30 -4.97 1.47
C PRO A 121 0.42 -5.80 2.55
N ILE A 122 1.72 -5.59 2.73
CA ILE A 122 2.47 -6.09 3.89
C ILE A 122 2.30 -5.06 5.00
N ILE A 123 1.48 -5.40 5.99
CA ILE A 123 1.07 -4.52 7.10
C ILE A 123 1.08 -5.28 8.43
N ASN A 124 1.03 -4.55 9.53
CA ASN A 124 0.78 -5.15 10.85
C ASN A 124 -0.74 -5.40 11.04
N PRO A 125 -1.22 -6.64 11.07
CA PRO A 125 -2.64 -6.93 11.23
C PRO A 125 -3.17 -6.60 12.63
N ASN A 126 -2.28 -6.38 13.62
CA ASN A 126 -2.66 -5.95 14.97
C ASN A 126 -2.81 -4.42 15.07
N ALA A 127 -2.45 -3.66 14.05
CA ALA A 127 -2.71 -2.22 14.00
C ALA A 127 -4.15 -1.98 13.57
N GLU A 128 -5.00 -1.62 14.52
CA GLU A 128 -6.44 -1.46 14.31
C GLU A 128 -6.76 -0.45 13.20
N SER A 129 -6.06 0.69 13.17
CA SER A 129 -6.21 1.71 12.13
C SER A 129 -5.98 1.18 10.73
N MET A 130 -4.98 0.29 10.56
CA MET A 130 -4.68 -0.35 9.28
C MET A 130 -5.80 -1.30 8.84
N MET A 131 -6.30 -2.14 9.75
CA MET A 131 -7.39 -3.07 9.45
C MET A 131 -8.71 -2.35 9.22
N ASN A 132 -8.99 -1.29 9.97
CA ASN A 132 -10.17 -0.46 9.75
C ASN A 132 -10.12 0.25 8.38
N ALA A 133 -8.94 0.71 7.94
CA ALA A 133 -8.75 1.25 6.60
C ALA A 133 -9.04 0.22 5.50
N VAL A 134 -8.58 -1.04 5.67
CA VAL A 134 -8.88 -2.14 4.73
C VAL A 134 -10.39 -2.40 4.66
N MET A 135 -11.08 -2.43 5.80
CA MET A 135 -12.52 -2.66 5.84
C MET A 135 -13.30 -1.53 5.16
N ALA A 136 -12.95 -0.28 5.47
CA ALA A 136 -13.55 0.88 4.82
C ALA A 136 -13.31 0.88 3.31
N PHE A 137 -12.09 0.56 2.87
CA PHE A 137 -11.78 0.44 1.45
C PHE A 137 -12.62 -0.63 0.75
N ASN A 138 -12.80 -1.80 1.37
CA ASN A 138 -13.60 -2.87 0.78
C ASN A 138 -15.07 -2.47 0.57
N VAL A 139 -15.62 -1.63 1.44
CA VAL A 139 -16.96 -1.03 1.23
C VAL A 139 -16.95 -0.08 0.04
N LEU A 140 -15.98 0.87 0.02
CA LEU A 140 -15.88 1.89 -1.02
C LEU A 140 -15.58 1.30 -2.40
N ASP A 141 -14.86 0.19 -2.46
CA ASP A 141 -14.50 -0.52 -3.69
C ASP A 141 -15.50 -1.64 -4.06
N ASN A 142 -16.66 -1.65 -3.41
CA ASN A 142 -17.76 -2.59 -3.65
C ASN A 142 -17.34 -4.09 -3.50
N LYS A 143 -16.37 -4.36 -2.63
CA LYS A 143 -15.91 -5.72 -2.29
C LYS A 143 -16.62 -6.30 -1.06
N ASP A 144 -17.14 -5.44 -0.19
CA ASP A 144 -17.99 -5.82 0.95
C ASP A 144 -19.45 -5.61 0.57
N ARG A 145 -20.10 -6.70 0.13
CA ARG A 145 -21.48 -6.64 -0.35
C ARG A 145 -22.42 -6.14 0.75
N ASP A 146 -23.23 -5.14 0.41
CA ASP A 146 -24.19 -4.50 1.31
C ASP A 146 -23.56 -3.97 2.61
N SER A 147 -22.22 -3.76 2.62
CA SER A 147 -21.43 -3.32 3.78
C SER A 147 -21.55 -4.24 5.01
N MET A 148 -21.89 -5.50 4.82
CA MET A 148 -22.24 -6.43 5.90
C MET A 148 -21.11 -6.62 6.92
N LYS A 149 -19.89 -6.85 6.44
CA LYS A 149 -18.73 -7.04 7.33
C LYS A 149 -18.36 -5.76 8.09
N TYR A 150 -18.50 -4.62 7.42
CA TYR A 150 -18.26 -3.32 8.04
C TYR A 150 -19.29 -3.03 9.14
N ILE A 151 -20.59 -3.23 8.86
CA ILE A 151 -21.67 -3.03 9.82
C ILE A 151 -21.49 -3.96 11.03
N GLU A 152 -21.24 -5.25 10.79
CA GLU A 152 -20.99 -6.23 11.86
C GLU A 152 -19.81 -5.80 12.77
N LYS A 153 -18.70 -5.37 12.16
CA LYS A 153 -17.50 -4.96 12.91
C LYS A 153 -17.71 -3.73 13.78
N PHE A 154 -18.52 -2.77 13.32
CA PHE A 154 -18.68 -1.46 13.95
C PHE A 154 -20.09 -1.23 14.53
N ALA A 155 -20.91 -2.28 14.70
CA ALA A 155 -22.28 -2.19 15.23
C ALA A 155 -22.33 -1.49 16.59
N ASP A 156 -21.35 -1.78 17.46
CA ASP A 156 -21.28 -1.24 18.82
C ASP A 156 -20.33 -0.03 18.95
N TYR A 157 -19.89 0.53 17.80
CA TYR A 157 -18.96 1.65 17.84
C TYR A 157 -19.63 2.91 18.42
N THR A 158 -19.10 3.40 19.52
CA THR A 158 -19.53 4.67 20.13
C THR A 158 -18.46 5.73 19.84
N PRO A 159 -18.78 6.83 19.14
CA PRO A 159 -17.83 7.92 18.92
C PRO A 159 -17.33 8.49 20.26
N GLN A 160 -16.02 8.68 20.39
CA GLN A 160 -15.50 9.43 21.54
C GLN A 160 -16.02 10.86 21.46
N SER A 161 -16.77 11.30 22.48
CA SER A 161 -17.22 12.68 22.57
C SER A 161 -16.00 13.59 22.74
N VAL A 162 -15.76 14.46 21.77
CA VAL A 162 -14.80 15.53 21.91
C VAL A 162 -15.39 16.55 22.89
N SER A 163 -14.93 16.54 24.15
CA SER A 163 -15.22 17.64 25.06
C SER A 163 -14.52 18.90 24.55
N VAL A 164 -15.29 19.80 23.98
CA VAL A 164 -14.80 21.15 23.66
C VAL A 164 -14.57 21.84 25.00
N PRO A 165 -13.35 22.29 25.33
CA PRO A 165 -13.15 23.08 26.53
C PRO A 165 -13.99 24.37 26.39
N SER A 166 -14.97 24.56 27.25
CA SER A 166 -15.70 25.82 27.36
C SER A 166 -14.76 26.88 27.94
N GLY A 167 -14.06 27.57 27.04
CA GLY A 167 -13.23 28.73 27.38
C GLY A 167 -14.13 29.90 27.75
N SER A 168 -14.50 30.04 29.03
CA SER A 168 -14.99 31.27 29.57
C SER A 168 -13.82 32.20 29.86
N SER A 169 -13.36 32.97 28.89
CA SER A 169 -12.55 34.16 29.17
C SER A 169 -13.48 35.38 29.15
N SER A 170 -14.00 35.73 30.29
CA SER A 170 -14.52 37.07 30.53
C SER A 170 -13.33 38.04 30.56
N ALA A 171 -13.07 38.71 29.45
CA ALA A 171 -12.20 39.86 29.41
C ALA A 171 -12.86 41.01 30.20
N GLN A 172 -12.39 41.30 31.41
CA GLN A 172 -12.68 42.56 32.10
C GLN A 172 -11.91 43.68 31.37
N ILE A 173 -12.66 44.63 30.83
CA ILE A 173 -12.15 45.91 30.33
C ILE A 173 -11.88 46.79 31.53
N PRO A 174 -10.65 47.31 31.77
CA PRO A 174 -10.42 48.31 32.79
C PRO A 174 -11.05 49.61 32.30
N GLY A 175 -12.05 50.14 33.08
CA GLY A 175 -12.59 51.46 32.88
C GLY A 175 -11.60 52.53 33.33
N THR A 176 -11.61 53.61 32.56
CA THR A 176 -11.07 54.97 32.68
C THR A 176 -10.57 55.36 34.07
#